data_4355da3697cb7aff85d9fe0e29d73e7c
#
_entry.id   4355da3697cb7aff85d9fe0e29d73e7c
#
_cell.length_a   1.000
_cell.length_b   1.000
_cell.length_c   1.000
_cell.angle_alpha   90.00
_cell.angle_beta   90.00
_cell.angle_gamma   90.00
#
_symmetry.space_group_name_H-M   'P 1'
#
loop_
_entity.id
_entity.type
_entity.pdbx_description
1 polymer ?
#
loop_
_entity_poly.entity_id
_entity_poly.type
_entity_poly.pdbx_seq_one_letter_code
_entity_poly.pdbx_strand_id
1 'polypeptide(L)'
;LLTVTGFQTCALPICFGGATQFQARIWNQSNFGEDLIYGPRYAGLYYWSASDGVTARGVALNTMPGASDVPTAQLSVVVSDSSRFVIAFGCNDYGSNNINPMLIRWSAQEDPTNWTPAATNQAGSLLLSYGSEISTVLQTRQELLVLTDSAIYSMQYQGAPVGWGVTLLASNISSISPNGIAYASNVAYWMGVDKFY
;
A
#
# COMPACT_ATOMS: atom_id res chain seq x y z
N LEU A 1 -9.83 5.14 47.13
CA LEU A 1 -10.88 4.48 46.33
C LEU A 1 -11.32 5.32 45.12
N LEU A 2 -11.22 6.61 45.19
CA LEU A 2 -11.54 7.56 44.11
C LEU A 2 -10.46 7.59 43.02
N THR A 3 -9.25 7.20 43.34
CA THR A 3 -8.12 7.20 42.40
C THR A 3 -8.24 6.12 41.31
N VAL A 4 -8.86 4.99 41.61
CA VAL A 4 -9.00 3.91 40.62
C VAL A 4 -10.03 4.26 39.55
N THR A 5 -11.12 4.93 39.92
CA THR A 5 -12.15 5.36 38.99
C THR A 5 -11.65 6.51 38.09
N GLY A 6 -10.84 7.41 38.63
CA GLY A 6 -10.25 8.49 37.84
C GLY A 6 -9.25 7.98 36.80
N PHE A 7 -8.52 6.95 37.13
CA PHE A 7 -7.57 6.34 36.19
C PHE A 7 -8.28 5.59 35.04
N GLN A 8 -9.35 4.90 35.38
CA GLN A 8 -10.17 4.24 34.36
C GLN A 8 -10.85 5.24 33.42
N THR A 9 -11.30 6.38 33.95
CA THR A 9 -11.90 7.42 33.11
C THR A 9 -10.91 8.13 32.22
N CYS A 10 -9.64 8.19 32.58
CA CYS A 10 -8.60 8.69 31.68
C CYS A 10 -8.25 7.70 30.58
N ALA A 11 -8.33 6.42 30.85
CA ALA A 11 -8.10 5.38 29.83
C ALA A 11 -9.30 5.23 28.86
N LEU A 12 -10.51 5.40 29.36
CA LEU A 12 -11.73 5.27 28.58
C LEU A 12 -11.85 6.24 27.40
N PRO A 13 -11.50 7.51 27.51
CA PRO A 13 -11.47 8.40 26.36
C PRO A 13 -10.43 7.99 25.33
N ILE A 14 -9.32 7.42 25.76
CA ILE A 14 -8.30 6.85 24.87
C ILE A 14 -8.84 5.62 24.17
N CYS A 15 -9.62 4.83 24.87
CA CYS A 15 -10.34 3.69 24.32
C CYS A 15 -11.68 4.11 23.72
N PHE A 16 -12.04 5.40 23.81
CA PHE A 16 -13.28 5.94 23.27
C PHE A 16 -14.53 5.18 23.66
N GLY A 17 -14.60 4.77 24.89
CA GLY A 17 -15.80 4.39 25.63
C GLY A 17 -16.95 3.74 24.87
N GLY A 18 -16.76 3.33 23.71
CA GLY A 18 -17.73 2.66 22.87
C GLY A 18 -17.19 1.32 22.41
N ALA A 19 -18.01 0.51 21.89
CA ALA A 19 -17.64 -0.77 21.27
C ALA A 19 -16.78 -0.61 20.00
N THR A 20 -16.26 0.57 19.69
CA THR A 20 -15.37 0.82 18.57
C THR A 20 -13.93 0.53 19.01
N GLN A 21 -13.41 -0.60 18.57
CA GLN A 21 -11.99 -0.85 18.61
C GLN A 21 -11.31 0.14 17.67
N PHE A 22 -10.60 1.12 18.21
CA PHE A 22 -9.69 1.93 17.42
C PHE A 22 -8.46 1.10 17.12
N GLN A 23 -8.43 0.51 15.94
CA GLN A 23 -7.19 -0.03 15.42
C GLN A 23 -6.23 1.12 15.14
N ALA A 24 -4.99 0.97 15.55
CA ALA A 24 -3.94 1.92 15.18
C ALA A 24 -3.93 2.05 13.64
N ARG A 25 -4.06 3.27 13.14
CA ARG A 25 -3.97 3.52 11.70
C ARG A 25 -2.53 3.45 11.26
N ILE A 26 -2.22 2.50 10.42
CA ILE A 26 -0.93 2.38 9.76
C ILE A 26 -1.00 3.20 8.48
N TRP A 27 -0.03 4.10 8.31
CA TRP A 27 0.09 4.94 7.14
C TRP A 27 1.21 4.43 6.24
N ASN A 28 0.96 4.45 4.95
CA ASN A 28 1.95 4.19 3.91
C ASN A 28 2.16 5.47 3.13
N GLN A 29 3.39 5.69 2.71
CA GLN A 29 3.77 6.86 1.92
C GLN A 29 4.90 6.52 0.97
N SER A 30 4.91 7.17 -0.18
CA SER A 30 5.96 7.02 -1.18
C SER A 30 6.09 8.31 -1.99
N ASN A 31 7.31 8.68 -2.35
CA ASN A 31 7.56 9.90 -3.12
C ASN A 31 7.20 9.69 -4.59
N PHE A 32 6.53 10.68 -5.17
CA PHE A 32 6.27 10.78 -6.61
C PHE A 32 7.05 11.98 -7.18
N GLY A 33 8.35 11.79 -7.33
CA GLY A 33 9.26 12.92 -7.56
C GLY A 33 9.43 13.76 -6.31
N GLU A 34 9.05 15.04 -6.36
CA GLU A 34 9.06 15.95 -5.21
C GLU A 34 7.75 15.87 -4.41
N ASP A 35 6.69 15.31 -5.00
CA ASP A 35 5.37 15.18 -4.42
C ASP A 35 5.24 13.89 -3.59
N LEU A 36 4.16 13.78 -2.82
CA LEU A 36 3.93 12.65 -1.93
C LEU A 36 2.58 11.97 -2.24
N ILE A 37 2.64 10.67 -2.47
CA ILE A 37 1.47 9.78 -2.45
C ILE A 37 1.44 9.08 -1.11
N TYR A 38 0.30 9.10 -0.43
CA TYR A 38 0.15 8.48 0.87
C TYR A 38 -1.28 8.03 1.13
N GLY A 39 -1.45 7.16 2.09
CA GLY A 39 -2.79 6.73 2.51
C GLY A 39 -2.74 5.85 3.75
N PRO A 40 -3.79 5.86 4.56
CA PRO A 40 -3.93 4.90 5.65
C PRO A 40 -4.33 3.53 5.09
N ARG A 41 -3.84 2.47 5.71
CA ARG A 41 -4.26 1.09 5.41
C ARG A 41 -5.79 0.98 5.49
N TYR A 42 -6.40 0.28 4.56
CA TYR A 42 -7.85 0.12 4.38
C TYR A 42 -8.62 1.38 3.97
N ALA A 43 -7.92 2.42 3.48
CA ALA A 43 -8.56 3.62 2.97
C ALA A 43 -7.91 4.09 1.65
N GLY A 44 -8.45 5.16 1.08
CA GLY A 44 -8.03 5.70 -0.21
C GLY A 44 -6.67 6.39 -0.17
N LEU A 45 -6.23 6.78 -1.35
CA LEU A 45 -4.96 7.46 -1.57
C LEU A 45 -5.13 8.98 -1.55
N TYR A 46 -4.10 9.66 -1.09
CA TYR A 46 -3.98 11.11 -1.06
C TYR A 46 -2.73 11.55 -1.82
N TYR A 47 -2.80 12.71 -2.41
CA TYR A 47 -1.70 13.38 -3.09
C TYR A 47 -1.41 14.70 -2.40
N TRP A 48 -0.15 14.98 -2.13
CA TRP A 48 0.33 16.26 -1.65
C TRP A 48 1.40 16.79 -2.60
N SER A 49 1.20 18.04 -3.07
CA SER A 49 2.16 18.69 -3.97
C SER A 49 3.17 19.52 -3.19
N ALA A 50 4.43 19.31 -3.45
CA ALA A 50 5.51 20.09 -2.86
C ALA A 50 5.42 21.59 -3.22
N SER A 51 4.89 21.91 -4.40
CA SER A 51 4.71 23.29 -4.86
C SER A 51 3.69 24.08 -4.03
N ASP A 52 2.73 23.40 -3.40
CA ASP A 52 1.70 24.03 -2.56
C ASP A 52 2.21 24.39 -1.16
N GLY A 53 3.42 23.91 -0.83
CA GLY A 53 4.09 24.17 0.44
C GLY A 53 3.58 23.34 1.61
N VAL A 54 4.32 23.36 2.72
CA VAL A 54 4.10 22.49 3.89
C VAL A 54 2.82 22.79 4.68
N THR A 55 2.18 23.92 4.44
CA THR A 55 0.91 24.30 5.09
C THR A 55 -0.30 23.77 4.32
N ALA A 56 -0.13 23.36 3.06
CA ALA A 56 -1.19 22.80 2.27
C ALA A 56 -1.52 21.36 2.72
N ARG A 57 -2.79 21.01 2.66
CA ARG A 57 -3.22 19.63 2.93
C ARG A 57 -3.21 18.81 1.64
N GLY A 58 -2.88 17.54 1.77
CA GLY A 58 -3.05 16.62 0.65
C GLY A 58 -4.51 16.46 0.26
N VAL A 59 -4.73 16.25 -1.02
CA VAL A 59 -6.03 16.06 -1.65
C VAL A 59 -6.29 14.59 -1.89
N ALA A 60 -7.52 14.12 -1.76
CA ALA A 60 -7.87 12.74 -2.09
C ALA A 60 -7.64 12.51 -3.60
N LEU A 61 -6.85 11.51 -3.93
CA LEU A 61 -6.37 11.26 -5.30
C LEU A 61 -7.54 11.03 -6.28
N ASN A 62 -8.60 10.38 -5.81
CA ASN A 62 -9.80 10.11 -6.60
C ASN A 62 -10.66 11.37 -6.88
N THR A 63 -10.36 12.51 -6.26
CA THR A 63 -11.07 13.78 -6.49
C THR A 63 -10.27 14.75 -7.36
N MET A 64 -9.06 14.38 -7.76
CA MET A 64 -8.22 15.22 -8.61
C MET A 64 -8.74 15.26 -10.04
N PRO A 65 -8.49 16.37 -10.77
CA PRO A 65 -8.82 16.45 -12.18
C PRO A 65 -8.16 15.32 -12.97
N GLY A 66 -8.93 14.66 -13.84
CA GLY A 66 -8.46 13.53 -14.63
C GLY A 66 -8.48 12.18 -13.89
N ALA A 67 -8.85 12.16 -12.62
CA ALA A 67 -8.92 10.91 -11.85
C ALA A 67 -9.89 9.91 -12.49
N SER A 68 -9.39 8.72 -12.77
CA SER A 68 -10.18 7.62 -13.34
C SER A 68 -9.92 6.35 -12.55
N ASP A 69 -10.95 5.84 -11.90
CA ASP A 69 -10.98 4.57 -11.18
C ASP A 69 -9.83 4.36 -10.17
N VAL A 70 -9.45 5.45 -9.49
CA VAL A 70 -8.43 5.43 -8.43
C VAL A 70 -8.90 4.52 -7.29
N PRO A 71 -8.02 3.66 -6.73
CA PRO A 71 -8.39 2.82 -5.59
C PRO A 71 -8.91 3.63 -4.41
N THR A 72 -10.11 3.27 -3.93
CA THR A 72 -10.76 3.90 -2.77
C THR A 72 -10.37 3.25 -1.46
N ALA A 73 -9.72 2.09 -1.53
CA ALA A 73 -9.17 1.38 -0.38
C ALA A 73 -7.96 0.54 -0.80
N GLN A 74 -6.93 0.50 0.06
CA GLN A 74 -5.70 -0.25 -0.19
C GLN A 74 -5.04 -0.68 1.13
N LEU A 75 -4.18 -1.68 1.06
CA LEU A 75 -3.37 -2.14 2.19
C LEU A 75 -2.00 -1.44 2.23
N SER A 76 -1.39 -1.21 1.06
CA SER A 76 -0.10 -0.55 0.93
C SER A 76 0.01 0.15 -0.42
N VAL A 77 0.78 1.23 -0.48
CA VAL A 77 1.09 1.94 -1.71
C VAL A 77 2.60 2.12 -1.85
N VAL A 78 3.09 1.95 -3.07
CA VAL A 78 4.49 2.20 -3.43
C VAL A 78 4.52 2.95 -4.76
N VAL A 79 5.42 3.89 -4.91
CA VAL A 79 5.76 4.51 -6.18
C VAL A 79 7.05 3.87 -6.69
N SER A 80 7.03 3.38 -7.92
CA SER A 80 8.22 2.79 -8.54
C SER A 80 9.25 3.88 -8.85
N ASP A 81 10.45 3.77 -8.30
CA ASP A 81 11.52 4.76 -8.47
C ASP A 81 11.96 4.91 -9.94
N SER A 82 12.04 3.80 -10.66
CA SER A 82 12.58 3.77 -12.01
C SER A 82 11.57 4.12 -13.10
N SER A 83 10.31 3.80 -12.89
CA SER A 83 9.27 3.87 -13.92
C SER A 83 8.09 4.76 -13.53
N ARG A 84 8.07 5.30 -12.30
CA ARG A 84 7.09 6.26 -11.78
C ARG A 84 5.62 5.84 -11.96
N PHE A 85 5.36 4.58 -11.66
CA PHE A 85 3.99 4.09 -11.47
C PHE A 85 3.61 4.20 -10.01
N VAL A 86 2.37 4.57 -9.73
CA VAL A 86 1.78 4.40 -8.41
C VAL A 86 1.15 3.01 -8.36
N ILE A 87 1.56 2.19 -7.41
CA ILE A 87 1.12 0.80 -7.28
C ILE A 87 0.42 0.63 -5.95
N ALA A 88 -0.84 0.21 -5.99
CA ALA A 88 -1.66 -0.10 -4.82
C ALA A 88 -1.75 -1.62 -4.64
N PHE A 89 -1.46 -2.07 -3.43
CA PHE A 89 -1.44 -3.47 -3.05
C PHE A 89 -2.61 -3.80 -2.14
N GLY A 90 -3.28 -4.92 -2.39
CA GLY A 90 -4.48 -5.31 -1.65
C GLY A 90 -5.55 -4.24 -1.73
N CYS A 91 -6.03 -3.93 -2.90
CA CYS A 91 -6.94 -2.81 -3.15
C CYS A 91 -8.29 -3.29 -3.70
N ASN A 92 -9.23 -2.37 -3.83
CA ASN A 92 -10.51 -2.68 -4.47
C ASN A 92 -10.36 -2.86 -5.98
N ASP A 93 -11.18 -3.72 -6.55
CA ASP A 93 -11.26 -3.96 -7.98
C ASP A 93 -11.94 -2.78 -8.71
N TYR A 94 -11.82 -2.76 -10.03
CA TYR A 94 -12.42 -1.74 -10.90
C TYR A 94 -13.93 -1.64 -10.66
N GLY A 95 -14.41 -0.42 -10.48
CA GLY A 95 -15.83 -0.15 -10.23
C GLY A 95 -16.39 -0.72 -8.92
N SER A 96 -15.54 -1.24 -8.04
CA SER A 96 -15.94 -1.83 -6.75
C SER A 96 -15.38 -1.04 -5.58
N ASN A 97 -16.06 -1.08 -4.43
CA ASN A 97 -15.55 -0.54 -3.18
C ASN A 97 -15.07 -1.63 -2.21
N ASN A 98 -15.19 -2.89 -2.60
CA ASN A 98 -14.76 -4.02 -1.78
C ASN A 98 -13.28 -4.31 -1.98
N ILE A 99 -12.51 -4.34 -0.91
CA ILE A 99 -11.09 -4.71 -0.96
C ILE A 99 -10.96 -6.19 -1.35
N ASN A 100 -10.07 -6.44 -2.32
CA ASN A 100 -9.51 -7.73 -2.58
C ASN A 100 -8.06 -7.74 -2.04
N PRO A 101 -7.77 -8.44 -0.93
CA PRO A 101 -6.48 -8.36 -0.25
C PRO A 101 -5.29 -8.88 -1.08
N MET A 102 -5.57 -9.59 -2.18
CA MET A 102 -4.55 -10.18 -3.07
C MET A 102 -4.41 -9.43 -4.40
N LEU A 103 -5.24 -8.41 -4.64
CA LEU A 103 -5.22 -7.64 -5.86
C LEU A 103 -4.17 -6.54 -5.83
N ILE A 104 -3.40 -6.44 -6.89
CA ILE A 104 -2.45 -5.35 -7.14
C ILE A 104 -2.99 -4.55 -8.32
N ARG A 105 -3.02 -3.23 -8.21
CA ARG A 105 -3.34 -2.32 -9.30
C ARG A 105 -2.27 -1.24 -9.42
N TRP A 106 -2.05 -0.76 -10.63
CA TRP A 106 -1.11 0.33 -10.87
C TRP A 106 -1.69 1.38 -11.80
N SER A 107 -1.27 2.62 -11.61
CA SER A 107 -1.65 3.77 -12.44
C SER A 107 -1.01 3.70 -13.82
N ALA A 108 -1.36 4.62 -14.70
CA ALA A 108 -0.55 4.90 -15.89
C ALA A 108 0.84 5.41 -15.48
N GLN A 109 1.80 5.24 -16.37
CA GLN A 109 3.16 5.73 -16.15
C GLN A 109 3.16 7.26 -16.04
N GLU A 110 3.84 7.79 -15.02
CA GLU A 110 3.96 9.24 -14.73
C GLU A 110 2.62 9.97 -14.48
N ASP A 111 1.50 9.24 -14.42
CA ASP A 111 0.19 9.80 -14.14
C ASP A 111 -0.46 9.08 -12.95
N PRO A 112 -0.44 9.69 -11.76
CA PRO A 112 -1.00 9.08 -10.56
C PRO A 112 -2.54 9.04 -10.55
N THR A 113 -3.20 9.77 -11.45
CA THR A 113 -4.65 9.92 -11.48
C THR A 113 -5.34 8.88 -12.37
N ASN A 114 -4.65 8.34 -13.37
CA ASN A 114 -5.25 7.44 -14.36
C ASN A 114 -4.99 5.97 -14.01
N TRP A 115 -6.03 5.27 -13.55
CA TRP A 115 -5.98 3.87 -13.15
C TRP A 115 -6.82 2.95 -14.05
N THR A 116 -7.50 3.50 -15.04
CA THR A 116 -8.31 2.72 -15.98
C THR A 116 -7.42 2.16 -17.08
N PRO A 117 -7.33 0.82 -17.23
CA PRO A 117 -6.56 0.22 -18.32
C PRO A 117 -7.10 0.61 -19.70
N ALA A 118 -6.23 1.04 -20.57
CA ALA A 118 -6.55 1.39 -21.96
C ALA A 118 -5.41 1.00 -22.90
N ALA A 119 -5.70 0.86 -24.19
CA ALA A 119 -4.69 0.54 -25.20
C ALA A 119 -3.60 1.63 -25.32
N THR A 120 -3.87 2.83 -24.83
CA THR A 120 -2.97 4.00 -24.90
C THR A 120 -2.18 4.24 -23.63
N ASN A 121 -2.42 3.48 -22.55
CA ASN A 121 -1.71 3.61 -21.30
C ASN A 121 -1.21 2.23 -20.82
N GLN A 122 -0.48 2.24 -19.71
CA GLN A 122 0.05 1.02 -19.11
C GLN A 122 -0.57 0.72 -17.74
N ALA A 123 -1.69 1.40 -17.40
CA ALA A 123 -2.44 1.07 -16.19
C ALA A 123 -2.94 -0.38 -16.25
N GLY A 124 -2.96 -1.05 -15.12
CA GLY A 124 -3.37 -2.44 -15.10
C GLY A 124 -3.55 -3.00 -13.70
N SER A 125 -3.83 -4.29 -13.67
CA SER A 125 -4.00 -5.03 -12.42
C SER A 125 -3.50 -6.46 -12.54
N LEU A 126 -3.21 -7.06 -11.39
CA LEU A 126 -2.79 -8.45 -11.28
C LEU A 126 -3.28 -9.03 -9.96
N LEU A 127 -3.81 -10.24 -10.00
CA LEU A 127 -4.24 -10.98 -8.82
C LEU A 127 -3.18 -12.01 -8.44
N LEU A 128 -2.70 -11.97 -7.21
CA LEU A 128 -1.81 -13.01 -6.68
C LEU A 128 -2.60 -14.28 -6.39
N SER A 129 -1.96 -15.44 -6.64
CA SER A 129 -2.61 -16.73 -6.54
C SER A 129 -2.30 -17.50 -5.25
N TYR A 130 -1.29 -17.10 -4.49
CA TYR A 130 -0.85 -17.83 -3.28
C TYR A 130 -0.82 -16.90 -2.07
N GLY A 131 -1.63 -17.22 -1.07
CA GLY A 131 -1.88 -16.41 0.11
C GLY A 131 -3.33 -15.97 0.22
N SER A 132 -3.64 -15.25 1.29
CA SER A 132 -4.96 -14.67 1.51
C SER A 132 -4.95 -13.15 1.64
N GLU A 133 -3.81 -12.58 2.02
CA GLU A 133 -3.64 -11.13 2.17
C GLU A 133 -2.20 -10.73 1.88
N ILE A 134 -2.02 -9.61 1.17
CA ILE A 134 -0.72 -8.94 1.04
C ILE A 134 -0.42 -8.24 2.36
N SER A 135 0.60 -8.70 3.07
CA SER A 135 0.99 -8.15 4.36
C SER A 135 1.87 -6.92 4.24
N THR A 136 2.90 -6.99 3.40
CA THR A 136 3.86 -5.89 3.23
C THR A 136 4.52 -5.90 1.86
N VAL A 137 5.05 -4.77 1.47
CA VAL A 137 5.80 -4.59 0.22
C VAL A 137 7.10 -3.87 0.51
N LEU A 138 8.17 -4.33 -0.11
CA LEU A 138 9.50 -3.74 0.00
C LEU A 138 10.03 -3.40 -1.38
N GLN A 139 10.40 -2.14 -1.58
CA GLN A 139 11.12 -1.74 -2.78
C GLN A 139 12.61 -2.03 -2.63
N THR A 140 13.14 -2.78 -3.57
CA THR A 140 14.57 -3.01 -3.75
C THR A 140 15.08 -2.20 -4.94
N ARG A 141 16.33 -2.36 -5.31
CA ARG A 141 16.92 -1.64 -6.47
C ARG A 141 16.36 -2.11 -7.81
N GLN A 142 15.91 -3.34 -7.93
CA GLN A 142 15.54 -3.95 -9.22
C GLN A 142 14.09 -4.44 -9.27
N GLU A 143 13.47 -4.64 -8.12
CA GLU A 143 12.17 -5.28 -7.99
C GLU A 143 11.43 -4.81 -6.75
N LEU A 144 10.14 -5.08 -6.73
CA LEU A 144 9.30 -4.99 -5.55
C LEU A 144 9.12 -6.39 -4.98
N LEU A 145 9.53 -6.60 -3.74
CA LEU A 145 9.22 -7.82 -3.01
C LEU A 145 7.84 -7.66 -2.37
N VAL A 146 6.92 -8.51 -2.77
CA VAL A 146 5.56 -8.53 -2.24
C VAL A 146 5.42 -9.75 -1.34
N LEU A 147 5.20 -9.52 -0.06
CA LEU A 147 4.99 -10.58 0.92
C LEU A 147 3.50 -10.69 1.22
N THR A 148 3.02 -11.92 1.13
CA THR A 148 1.69 -12.28 1.61
C THR A 148 1.80 -12.92 2.99
N ASP A 149 0.69 -13.34 3.54
CA ASP A 149 0.63 -14.13 4.77
C ASP A 149 1.31 -15.51 4.66
N SER A 150 1.60 -15.98 3.44
CA SER A 150 2.13 -17.33 3.22
C SER A 150 3.16 -17.47 2.09
N ALA A 151 3.49 -16.40 1.38
CA ALA A 151 4.41 -16.44 0.25
C ALA A 151 5.14 -15.12 0.02
N ILE A 152 6.22 -15.18 -0.76
CA ILE A 152 6.96 -14.02 -1.24
C ILE A 152 7.02 -14.04 -2.76
N TYR A 153 6.75 -12.88 -3.36
CA TYR A 153 6.77 -12.65 -4.80
C TYR A 153 7.79 -11.57 -5.16
N SER A 154 8.42 -11.74 -6.31
CA SER A 154 9.14 -10.69 -7.02
C SER A 154 8.21 -10.06 -8.05
N MET A 155 8.04 -8.75 -7.99
CA MET A 155 7.30 -7.98 -8.97
C MET A 155 8.25 -7.06 -9.71
N GLN A 156 8.29 -7.19 -11.04
CA GLN A 156 9.23 -6.46 -11.89
C GLN A 156 8.50 -5.78 -13.05
N TYR A 157 8.97 -4.61 -13.42
CA TYR A 157 8.52 -3.94 -14.64
C TYR A 157 9.13 -4.60 -15.87
N GLN A 158 8.27 -5.07 -16.78
CA GLN A 158 8.65 -5.82 -17.98
C GLN A 158 8.57 -4.95 -19.25
N GLY A 159 8.23 -3.68 -19.11
CA GLY A 159 8.05 -2.79 -20.23
C GLY A 159 6.69 -2.91 -20.92
N ALA A 160 6.42 -1.99 -21.85
CA ALA A 160 5.21 -2.04 -22.66
C ALA A 160 5.24 -3.22 -23.66
N PRO A 161 4.13 -3.88 -23.96
CA PRO A 161 2.78 -3.63 -23.46
C PRO A 161 2.41 -4.38 -22.17
N VAL A 162 3.34 -5.19 -21.62
CA VAL A 162 3.06 -6.11 -20.51
C VAL A 162 2.87 -5.36 -19.18
N GLY A 163 3.63 -4.27 -18.96
CA GLY A 163 3.62 -3.53 -17.72
C GLY A 163 4.37 -4.26 -16.62
N TRP A 164 3.67 -4.71 -15.59
CA TRP A 164 4.23 -5.39 -14.43
C TRP A 164 3.97 -6.88 -14.46
N GLY A 165 4.99 -7.65 -14.13
CA GLY A 165 4.90 -9.11 -13.97
C GLY A 165 5.29 -9.54 -12.57
N VAL A 166 4.73 -10.65 -12.09
CA VAL A 166 5.08 -11.23 -10.78
C VAL A 166 5.55 -12.65 -10.93
N THR A 167 6.51 -13.03 -10.10
CA THR A 167 7.06 -14.38 -9.99
C THR A 167 7.04 -14.82 -8.54
N LEU A 168 6.49 -15.99 -8.25
CA LEU A 168 6.55 -16.58 -6.92
C LEU A 168 7.99 -17.01 -6.62
N LEU A 169 8.61 -16.44 -5.59
CA LEU A 169 9.95 -16.79 -5.16
C LEU A 169 9.96 -17.97 -4.17
N ALA A 170 9.06 -17.91 -3.20
CA ALA A 170 8.95 -18.96 -2.19
C ALA A 170 7.55 -18.98 -1.56
N SER A 171 7.16 -20.15 -1.08
CA SER A 171 5.95 -20.39 -0.30
C SER A 171 6.28 -20.80 1.14
N ASN A 172 5.26 -20.82 2.00
CA ASN A 172 5.41 -21.10 3.44
C ASN A 172 6.35 -20.11 4.17
N ILE A 173 6.32 -18.86 3.70
CA ILE A 173 7.03 -17.72 4.28
C ILE A 173 5.98 -16.68 4.63
N SER A 174 5.96 -16.25 5.88
CA SER A 174 5.00 -15.24 6.36
C SER A 174 5.74 -13.98 6.80
N SER A 175 5.06 -12.85 6.74
CA SER A 175 5.44 -11.62 7.42
C SER A 175 4.46 -11.34 8.54
N ILE A 176 4.97 -11.04 9.74
CA ILE A 176 4.13 -10.80 10.92
C ILE A 176 3.47 -9.43 10.93
N SER A 177 3.99 -8.49 10.16
CA SER A 177 3.60 -7.08 10.25
C SER A 177 3.82 -6.33 8.93
N PRO A 178 2.96 -5.37 8.60
CA PRO A 178 3.15 -4.51 7.44
C PRO A 178 4.49 -3.75 7.41
N ASN A 179 5.04 -3.44 8.58
CA ASN A 179 6.29 -2.70 8.71
C ASN A 179 7.44 -3.58 9.25
N GLY A 180 7.26 -4.90 9.26
CA GLY A 180 8.24 -5.86 9.77
C GLY A 180 9.33 -6.26 8.77
N ILE A 181 9.64 -5.42 7.78
CA ILE A 181 10.62 -5.68 6.73
C ILE A 181 11.58 -4.50 6.59
N ALA A 182 12.84 -4.80 6.31
CA ALA A 182 13.88 -3.80 6.06
C ALA A 182 14.80 -4.25 4.92
N TYR A 183 15.37 -3.29 4.21
CA TYR A 183 16.33 -3.54 3.14
C TYR A 183 17.64 -2.82 3.43
N ALA A 184 18.72 -3.60 3.46
CA ALA A 184 20.05 -3.06 3.67
C ALA A 184 21.09 -3.90 2.91
N SER A 185 22.05 -3.24 2.29
CA SER A 185 23.19 -3.89 1.61
C SER A 185 22.78 -5.01 0.63
N ASN A 186 21.72 -4.78 -0.12
CA ASN A 186 21.16 -5.72 -1.10
C ASN A 186 20.53 -7.00 -0.49
N VAL A 187 20.22 -6.95 0.79
CA VAL A 187 19.57 -8.05 1.52
C VAL A 187 18.27 -7.53 2.13
N ALA A 188 17.21 -8.29 1.98
CA ALA A 188 15.93 -8.02 2.65
C ALA A 188 15.87 -8.84 3.95
N TYR A 189 15.50 -8.18 5.02
CA TYR A 189 15.32 -8.79 6.34
C TYR A 189 13.88 -8.61 6.77
N TRP A 190 13.23 -9.65 7.26
CA TRP A 190 11.86 -9.51 7.78
C TRP A 190 11.62 -10.45 8.96
N MET A 191 10.61 -10.08 9.74
CA MET A 191 10.14 -10.88 10.85
C MET A 191 8.95 -11.73 10.38
N GLY A 192 9.13 -13.04 10.45
CA GLY A 192 8.05 -14.00 10.29
C GLY A 192 7.38 -14.34 11.62
N VAL A 193 6.41 -15.24 11.60
CA VAL A 193 5.72 -15.68 12.82
C VAL A 193 6.67 -16.44 13.76
N ASP A 194 7.55 -17.26 13.22
CA ASP A 194 8.40 -18.17 14.00
C ASP A 194 9.86 -17.76 14.05
N LYS A 195 10.33 -16.95 13.10
CA LYS A 195 11.75 -16.63 12.95
C LYS A 195 11.99 -15.36 12.16
N PHE A 196 13.20 -14.87 12.21
CA PHE A 196 13.73 -13.86 11.31
C PHE A 196 14.28 -14.50 10.03
N TYR A 197 14.06 -13.83 8.94
CA TYR A 197 14.58 -14.21 7.63
C TYR A 197 15.57 -13.18 7.12
#